data_48137221f32a2220e77cbd79ebc897af
#
_entry.id   48137221f32a2220e77cbd79ebc897af
#
_cell.length_a   1.000
_cell.length_b   1.000
_cell.length_c   1.000
_cell.angle_alpha   90.00
_cell.angle_beta   90.00
_cell.angle_gamma   90.00
#
_symmetry.space_group_name_H-M   'P 1'
#
loop_
_entity.id
_entity.type
_entity.pdbx_description
1 polymer ?
#
loop_
_entity_poly.entity_id
_entity_poly.type
_entity_poly.pdbx_seq_one_letter_code
_entity_poly.pdbx_strand_id
1 'polypeptide(L)'
;MKKLSIYALAAFSMIGTLGAESLFLITGENGEISEKFDWSDTSKWTPTVSEVAGNDLNLNFSTTTEVTSTINAGFTAGDVVVNVKQNAPSAADGGKGHFFVNIEGNTTFDSLTYNMTSPAWWGSYIRIKTGSTLTINNDLYAGNSGTNANFINFASNNMADYLGNIYVKGNLVFTSNAYGPQTHALWTQLGNFTVNGAFVMKAANVGDTGRWRISNGKTTIGGLSGESTSVHQIYIDNDTSITFTNKSDYSWNGLITDADSGAANSKKFNIVMDASATGKQTMSITGGSLNDITLNGGKFVLSSVAATTGKVSLNGGYFGVGNNRTAINSAEWTSGGLLFDMAAIDNGYKITIENTFTKNGDGLIEVDFDGLNGADYIDYDAFKLLSAGSLEGFDVDDANADFVAKNLYGALADFAWDGNSLFVTFTQIPEPAALAAIIGAAALLFALRRKRS
;
A
#
# COMPACT_ATOMS: atom_id res chain seq x y z
N MET A 1 73.17 -14.72 21.47
CA MET A 1 72.93 -13.88 20.29
C MET A 1 71.48 -14.06 19.90
N LYS A 2 70.65 -13.09 20.24
CA LYS A 2 69.21 -13.11 19.92
C LYS A 2 69.00 -12.47 18.55
N LYS A 3 68.41 -13.21 17.61
CA LYS A 3 67.99 -12.66 16.30
C LYS A 3 66.78 -11.81 16.45
N LEU A 4 66.91 -10.56 16.13
CA LEU A 4 65.82 -9.59 16.03
C LEU A 4 65.17 -9.77 14.64
N SER A 5 63.94 -10.23 14.57
CA SER A 5 63.17 -10.26 13.34
C SER A 5 62.41 -8.98 13.22
N ILE A 6 62.81 -8.13 12.26
CA ILE A 6 62.12 -6.90 11.87
C ILE A 6 60.94 -7.32 10.96
N TYR A 7 59.72 -7.20 11.43
CA TYR A 7 58.55 -7.22 10.58
C TYR A 7 58.37 -5.84 9.97
N ALA A 8 58.64 -5.72 8.68
CA ALA A 8 58.25 -4.57 7.90
C ALA A 8 56.72 -4.57 7.78
N LEU A 9 56.08 -3.61 8.45
CA LEU A 9 54.65 -3.33 8.30
C LEU A 9 54.47 -2.63 6.93
N ALA A 10 54.07 -3.35 5.94
CA ALA A 10 53.64 -2.76 4.67
C ALA A 10 52.30 -2.02 4.93
N ALA A 11 52.37 -0.71 4.98
CA ALA A 11 51.18 0.12 4.97
C ALA A 11 50.55 0.02 3.58
N PHE A 12 49.62 -0.88 3.46
CA PHE A 12 48.62 -0.86 2.38
C PHE A 12 47.68 0.29 2.67
N SER A 13 47.83 1.40 1.97
CA SER A 13 46.78 2.41 1.87
C SER A 13 45.62 1.81 1.07
N MET A 14 44.77 1.07 1.72
CA MET A 14 43.43 0.87 1.23
C MET A 14 42.73 2.21 1.31
N ILE A 15 42.57 2.88 0.18
CA ILE A 15 41.45 3.80 -0.02
C ILE A 15 40.20 2.91 -0.15
N GLY A 16 39.84 2.26 0.95
CA GLY A 16 38.52 1.73 1.13
C GLY A 16 37.61 2.91 1.46
N THR A 17 36.48 3.00 0.84
CA THR A 17 35.34 3.75 1.41
C THR A 17 35.30 3.38 2.89
N LEU A 18 35.58 4.35 3.76
CA LEU A 18 35.37 4.18 5.20
C LEU A 18 33.89 3.78 5.34
N GLY A 19 33.63 2.52 5.67
CA GLY A 19 32.29 2.09 6.04
C GLY A 19 31.83 2.95 7.22
N ALA A 20 30.54 3.23 7.29
CA ALA A 20 29.96 3.95 8.41
C ALA A 20 30.34 3.23 9.71
N GLU A 21 30.77 3.97 10.72
CA GLU A 21 31.00 3.41 12.06
C GLU A 21 29.66 3.21 12.77
N SER A 22 29.56 2.16 13.57
CA SER A 22 28.39 1.94 14.42
C SER A 22 28.55 2.69 15.74
N LEU A 23 27.75 3.72 15.94
CA LEU A 23 27.74 4.55 17.15
C LEU A 23 26.59 4.12 18.07
N PHE A 24 26.86 4.08 19.36
CA PHE A 24 25.89 3.74 20.40
C PHE A 24 25.66 4.95 21.30
N LEU A 25 24.38 5.27 21.55
CA LEU A 25 24.00 6.34 22.46
C LEU A 25 24.46 6.01 23.89
N ILE A 26 25.16 6.92 24.53
CA ILE A 26 25.58 6.82 25.92
C ILE A 26 24.35 7.07 26.80
N THR A 27 24.01 6.09 27.63
CA THR A 27 22.88 6.16 28.58
C THR A 27 23.39 6.26 30.02
N GLY A 28 22.55 6.72 30.94
CA GLY A 28 22.81 6.66 32.37
C GLY A 28 22.77 5.25 32.95
N GLU A 29 22.72 5.15 34.27
CA GLU A 29 22.55 3.84 34.97
C GLU A 29 21.26 3.15 34.48
N ASN A 30 21.32 1.84 34.32
CA ASN A 30 20.22 1.00 33.83
C ASN A 30 19.73 1.33 32.40
N GLY A 31 20.52 2.02 31.59
CA GLY A 31 20.13 2.39 30.22
C GLY A 31 19.10 3.51 30.16
N GLU A 32 18.97 4.32 31.19
CA GLU A 32 17.99 5.42 31.22
C GLU A 32 18.53 6.71 30.57
N ILE A 33 17.62 7.45 29.90
CA ILE A 33 17.81 8.81 29.45
C ILE A 33 16.70 9.65 30.07
N SER A 34 17.10 10.75 30.74
CA SER A 34 16.18 11.71 31.35
C SER A 34 16.36 13.14 30.83
N GLU A 35 17.34 13.38 29.97
CA GLU A 35 17.71 14.70 29.50
C GLU A 35 17.49 14.86 28.00
N LYS A 36 17.30 16.12 27.59
CA LYS A 36 17.30 16.47 26.17
C LYS A 36 18.69 16.29 25.56
N PHE A 37 18.77 15.86 24.32
CA PHE A 37 20.04 15.73 23.61
C PHE A 37 19.89 16.07 22.13
N ASP A 38 21.02 16.50 21.54
CA ASP A 38 21.19 16.73 20.11
C ASP A 38 21.90 15.52 19.49
N TRP A 39 21.41 15.02 18.37
CA TRP A 39 22.01 13.87 17.69
C TRP A 39 23.38 14.18 17.12
N SER A 40 23.68 15.43 16.81
CA SER A 40 25.01 15.86 16.35
C SER A 40 26.04 16.02 17.48
N ASP A 41 25.65 15.96 18.76
CA ASP A 41 26.55 16.07 19.90
C ASP A 41 27.40 14.81 20.03
N THR A 42 28.67 14.89 19.64
CA THR A 42 29.62 13.77 19.65
C THR A 42 29.85 13.21 21.05
N SER A 43 29.64 14.01 22.11
CA SER A 43 29.78 13.57 23.51
C SER A 43 28.72 12.57 23.96
N LYS A 44 27.64 12.41 23.19
CA LYS A 44 26.55 11.49 23.49
C LYS A 44 26.74 10.09 22.89
N TRP A 45 27.83 9.87 22.16
CA TRP A 45 28.02 8.62 21.40
C TRP A 45 29.32 7.90 21.78
N THR A 46 29.28 6.56 21.63
CA THR A 46 30.45 5.69 21.81
C THR A 46 30.52 4.70 20.62
N PRO A 47 31.68 4.43 20.01
CA PRO A 47 32.98 5.09 20.32
C PRO A 47 32.95 6.59 20.08
N THR A 48 33.86 7.32 20.67
CA THR A 48 34.00 8.77 20.46
C THR A 48 34.42 9.06 19.02
N VAL A 49 33.69 9.91 18.35
CA VAL A 49 33.92 10.32 16.96
C VAL A 49 34.11 11.85 16.86
N SER A 50 34.70 12.30 15.78
CA SER A 50 34.80 13.72 15.47
C SER A 50 33.50 14.29 14.90
N GLU A 51 32.69 13.47 14.27
CA GLU A 51 31.41 13.81 13.67
C GLU A 51 30.46 12.61 13.79
N VAL A 52 29.19 12.87 14.08
CA VAL A 52 28.14 11.82 14.16
C VAL A 52 27.51 11.57 12.79
N ALA A 53 27.40 12.61 11.96
CA ALA A 53 26.78 12.51 10.66
C ALA A 53 27.47 11.46 9.75
N GLY A 54 26.67 10.72 8.98
CA GLY A 54 27.13 9.67 8.07
C GLY A 54 27.42 8.32 8.72
N ASN A 55 27.34 8.20 10.04
CA ASN A 55 27.55 6.94 10.76
C ASN A 55 26.24 6.21 11.05
N ASP A 56 26.35 4.91 11.35
CA ASP A 56 25.21 4.11 11.85
C ASP A 56 24.92 4.46 13.31
N LEU A 57 23.66 4.65 13.65
CA LEU A 57 23.27 5.12 14.97
C LEU A 57 22.41 4.08 15.70
N ASN A 58 22.82 3.73 16.91
CA ASN A 58 22.12 2.78 17.76
C ASN A 58 21.66 3.45 19.07
N LEU A 59 20.36 3.70 19.17
CA LEU A 59 19.73 4.32 20.35
C LEU A 59 18.93 3.24 21.09
N ASN A 60 19.54 2.66 22.13
CA ASN A 60 18.89 1.67 22.99
C ASN A 60 18.76 2.25 24.39
N PHE A 61 17.57 2.68 24.76
CA PHE A 61 17.37 3.32 26.07
C PHE A 61 15.98 3.07 26.65
N SER A 62 15.87 3.34 27.94
CA SER A 62 14.60 3.43 28.64
C SER A 62 14.37 4.85 29.15
N THR A 63 13.11 5.22 29.35
CA THR A 63 12.73 6.50 29.94
C THR A 63 11.52 6.35 30.84
N THR A 64 11.55 7.08 31.95
CA THR A 64 10.42 7.24 32.90
C THR A 64 9.81 8.64 32.82
N THR A 65 10.43 9.53 32.06
CA THR A 65 10.04 10.94 31.89
C THR A 65 9.91 11.28 30.41
N GLU A 66 9.37 12.46 30.12
CA GLU A 66 9.38 13.02 28.78
C GLU A 66 10.80 13.37 28.34
N VAL A 67 11.23 12.81 27.23
CA VAL A 67 12.55 13.09 26.64
C VAL A 67 12.37 13.62 25.23
N THR A 68 13.06 14.71 24.94
CA THR A 68 13.12 15.28 23.58
C THR A 68 14.55 15.19 23.05
N SER A 69 14.69 14.61 21.87
CA SER A 69 15.92 14.69 21.09
C SER A 69 15.72 15.55 19.86
N THR A 70 16.79 16.16 19.38
CA THR A 70 16.75 17.09 18.24
C THR A 70 17.72 16.63 17.15
N ILE A 71 17.25 16.68 15.91
CA ILE A 71 18.04 16.46 14.70
C ILE A 71 18.05 17.78 13.92
N ASN A 72 19.23 18.36 13.77
CA ASN A 72 19.41 19.62 13.08
C ASN A 72 19.28 19.47 11.55
N ALA A 73 19.02 20.58 10.86
CA ALA A 73 18.91 20.59 9.40
C ALA A 73 20.18 20.10 8.70
N GLY A 74 20.00 19.31 7.64
CA GLY A 74 21.11 18.76 6.85
C GLY A 74 21.79 17.52 7.46
N PHE A 75 21.29 17.01 8.58
CA PHE A 75 21.84 15.81 9.21
C PHE A 75 21.63 14.58 8.33
N THR A 76 22.68 13.76 8.25
CA THR A 76 22.65 12.47 7.57
C THR A 76 23.15 11.38 8.52
N ALA A 77 22.61 10.16 8.36
CA ALA A 77 23.14 8.99 9.06
C ALA A 77 23.06 7.77 8.12
N GLY A 78 23.85 6.74 8.43
CA GLY A 78 23.72 5.42 7.86
C GLY A 78 22.46 4.71 8.36
N ASP A 79 22.60 3.50 8.85
CA ASP A 79 21.50 2.76 9.44
C ASP A 79 21.19 3.30 10.85
N VAL A 80 19.92 3.62 11.09
CA VAL A 80 19.45 4.16 12.36
C VAL A 80 18.57 3.14 13.06
N VAL A 81 18.94 2.73 14.27
CA VAL A 81 18.16 1.83 15.12
C VAL A 81 17.77 2.55 16.39
N VAL A 82 16.47 2.68 16.63
CA VAL A 82 15.90 3.28 17.83
C VAL A 82 15.05 2.24 18.56
N ASN A 83 15.50 1.81 19.72
CA ASN A 83 14.76 0.92 20.60
C ASN A 83 14.44 1.68 21.90
N VAL A 84 13.18 2.07 22.05
CA VAL A 84 12.70 2.83 23.20
C VAL A 84 11.89 1.92 24.10
N LYS A 85 12.33 1.77 25.34
CA LYS A 85 11.52 1.16 26.40
C LYS A 85 10.97 2.27 27.31
N GLN A 86 9.69 2.49 27.26
CA GLN A 86 9.05 3.41 28.19
C GLN A 86 8.63 2.68 29.45
N ASN A 87 9.27 3.02 30.57
CA ASN A 87 8.98 2.49 31.90
C ASN A 87 8.12 3.49 32.68
N ALA A 88 7.08 4.03 32.05
CA ALA A 88 6.25 5.04 32.70
C ALA A 88 5.64 4.53 34.02
N PRO A 89 5.66 5.34 35.08
CA PRO A 89 4.85 5.11 36.23
C PRO A 89 3.36 5.11 35.86
N SER A 90 2.55 4.49 36.68
CA SER A 90 1.12 4.25 36.42
C SER A 90 0.38 5.49 35.92
N ALA A 91 -0.75 5.30 35.22
CA ALA A 91 -1.65 6.38 34.78
C ALA A 91 -2.07 7.33 35.94
N ALA A 92 -1.92 6.91 37.20
CA ALA A 92 -2.16 7.71 38.39
C ALA A 92 -1.19 8.89 38.56
N ASP A 93 0.00 8.84 37.96
CA ASP A 93 1.02 9.88 38.11
C ASP A 93 0.96 10.96 37.02
N GLY A 94 -0.16 11.06 36.30
CA GLY A 94 -0.35 12.03 35.22
C GLY A 94 0.54 11.76 34.00
N GLY A 95 1.14 10.60 33.97
CA GLY A 95 1.93 9.92 32.95
C GLY A 95 2.55 10.82 31.91
N LYS A 96 3.82 11.09 32.01
CA LYS A 96 4.59 11.85 31.02
C LYS A 96 5.83 11.06 30.64
N GLY A 97 5.67 10.09 29.76
CA GLY A 97 6.77 9.26 29.29
C GLY A 97 6.90 9.26 27.76
N HIS A 98 6.66 10.40 27.13
CA HIS A 98 6.80 10.50 25.67
C HIS A 98 8.27 10.66 25.26
N PHE A 99 8.64 9.98 24.19
CA PHE A 99 9.90 10.26 23.52
C PHE A 99 9.61 11.03 22.23
N PHE A 100 10.23 12.18 22.11
CA PHE A 100 10.11 13.04 20.94
C PHE A 100 11.44 13.11 20.19
N VAL A 101 11.38 12.88 18.89
CA VAL A 101 12.46 13.18 17.95
C VAL A 101 12.01 14.37 17.12
N ASN A 102 12.57 15.54 17.37
CA ASN A 102 12.30 16.74 16.59
C ASN A 102 13.30 16.87 15.45
N ILE A 103 12.83 16.83 14.23
CA ILE A 103 13.62 17.01 13.01
C ILE A 103 13.41 18.44 12.52
N GLU A 104 14.43 19.28 12.68
CA GLU A 104 14.35 20.73 12.45
C GLU A 104 14.61 21.15 10.99
N GLY A 105 14.95 20.20 10.13
CA GLY A 105 15.18 20.46 8.70
C GLY A 105 15.23 19.17 7.89
N ASN A 106 15.63 19.27 6.63
CA ASN A 106 15.81 18.08 5.80
C ASN A 106 16.86 17.16 6.42
N THR A 107 16.50 15.87 6.54
CA THR A 107 17.31 14.84 7.18
C THR A 107 17.26 13.59 6.33
N THR A 108 18.39 12.86 6.25
CA THR A 108 18.47 11.63 5.44
C THR A 108 19.09 10.51 6.27
N PHE A 109 18.44 9.36 6.29
CA PHE A 109 18.95 8.09 6.82
C PHE A 109 19.04 7.06 5.71
N ASP A 110 19.99 6.13 5.80
CA ASP A 110 20.01 5.00 4.87
C ASP A 110 18.89 4.03 5.18
N SER A 111 18.72 3.63 6.44
CA SER A 111 17.53 2.93 6.90
C SER A 111 17.09 3.43 8.28
N LEU A 112 15.84 3.12 8.66
CA LEU A 112 15.34 3.41 10.00
C LEU A 112 14.62 2.19 10.56
N THR A 113 15.10 1.69 11.69
CA THR A 113 14.40 0.72 12.52
C THR A 113 13.95 1.41 13.81
N TYR A 114 12.65 1.51 14.00
CA TYR A 114 12.07 2.20 15.15
C TYR A 114 11.17 1.25 15.94
N ASN A 115 11.64 0.79 17.09
CA ASN A 115 10.93 -0.12 17.96
C ASN A 115 10.55 0.56 19.27
N MET A 116 9.32 0.36 19.68
CA MET A 116 8.81 0.87 20.93
C MET A 116 8.22 -0.25 21.78
N THR A 117 8.59 -0.27 23.05
CA THR A 117 8.01 -1.15 24.08
C THR A 117 7.48 -0.28 25.21
N SER A 118 6.21 -0.40 25.55
CA SER A 118 5.64 0.31 26.69
C SER A 118 4.60 -0.53 27.42
N PRO A 119 4.58 -0.49 28.76
CA PRO A 119 3.52 -1.10 29.55
C PRO A 119 2.27 -0.21 29.72
N ALA A 120 2.28 1.01 29.20
CA ALA A 120 1.24 2.02 29.40
C ALA A 120 0.81 2.71 28.09
N TRP A 121 -0.23 3.53 28.14
CA TRP A 121 -0.83 4.28 27.03
C TRP A 121 0.06 5.43 26.53
N TRP A 122 1.22 5.16 25.93
CA TRP A 122 2.17 6.22 25.59
C TRP A 122 2.66 6.12 24.15
N GLY A 123 2.95 7.27 23.59
CA GLY A 123 3.43 7.41 22.23
C GLY A 123 4.89 7.84 22.15
N SER A 124 5.54 7.39 21.12
CA SER A 124 6.79 7.95 20.66
C SER A 124 6.53 8.74 19.38
N TYR A 125 7.11 9.92 19.27
CA TYR A 125 6.79 10.88 18.21
C TYR A 125 8.04 11.25 17.42
N ILE A 126 8.00 11.04 16.12
CA ILE A 126 8.92 11.64 15.17
C ILE A 126 8.21 12.85 14.58
N ARG A 127 8.65 14.03 14.96
CA ARG A 127 8.10 15.32 14.57
C ARG A 127 9.01 15.94 13.52
N ILE A 128 8.45 16.21 12.34
CA ILE A 128 9.21 16.80 11.24
C ILE A 128 8.71 18.21 11.01
N LYS A 129 9.61 19.18 11.08
CA LYS A 129 9.29 20.58 10.89
C LYS A 129 8.60 20.82 9.56
N THR A 130 7.58 21.65 9.56
CA THR A 130 6.83 22.01 8.35
C THR A 130 7.77 22.56 7.27
N GLY A 131 7.61 22.07 6.04
CA GLY A 131 8.50 22.38 4.92
C GLY A 131 9.76 21.50 4.83
N SER A 132 10.01 20.63 5.83
CA SER A 132 11.14 19.71 5.85
C SER A 132 10.72 18.28 5.50
N THR A 133 11.70 17.47 5.11
CA THR A 133 11.50 16.07 4.76
C THR A 133 12.50 15.17 5.49
N LEU A 134 12.01 14.12 6.12
CA LEU A 134 12.80 12.95 6.50
C LEU A 134 12.83 11.99 5.31
N THR A 135 14.01 11.78 4.73
CA THR A 135 14.24 10.82 3.66
C THR A 135 14.89 9.57 4.24
N ILE A 136 14.33 8.40 3.90
CA ILE A 136 14.91 7.09 4.23
C ILE A 136 15.23 6.41 2.90
N ASN A 137 16.52 6.18 2.64
CA ASN A 137 17.02 5.70 1.35
C ASN A 137 16.63 4.25 1.05
N ASN A 138 16.52 3.41 2.09
CA ASN A 138 16.11 2.02 2.00
C ASN A 138 14.79 1.81 2.75
N ASP A 139 14.72 0.84 3.65
CA ASP A 139 13.49 0.44 4.33
C ASP A 139 13.29 1.17 5.66
N LEU A 140 12.03 1.36 6.02
CA LEU A 140 11.58 1.79 7.33
C LEU A 140 10.90 0.61 8.04
N TYR A 141 11.46 0.21 9.17
CA TYR A 141 10.84 -0.77 10.07
C TYR A 141 10.29 -0.06 11.30
N ALA A 142 9.00 -0.21 11.55
CA ALA A 142 8.35 0.31 12.74
C ALA A 142 7.71 -0.84 13.52
N GLY A 143 8.08 -1.00 14.79
CA GLY A 143 7.59 -2.10 15.62
C GLY A 143 7.04 -1.61 16.95
N ASN A 144 5.86 -2.09 17.31
CA ASN A 144 5.28 -1.88 18.63
C ASN A 144 5.18 -3.20 19.39
N SER A 145 5.71 -3.23 20.62
CA SER A 145 5.56 -4.36 21.53
C SER A 145 5.19 -3.85 22.92
N GLY A 146 4.35 -4.60 23.63
CA GLY A 146 3.89 -4.22 24.97
C GLY A 146 2.50 -4.76 25.28
N THR A 147 1.97 -4.44 26.44
CA THR A 147 0.68 -4.96 26.91
C THR A 147 -0.48 -3.96 26.80
N ASN A 148 -0.18 -2.69 26.46
CA ASN A 148 -1.14 -1.59 26.38
C ASN A 148 -1.02 -0.79 25.09
N ALA A 149 -1.90 0.19 24.90
CA ALA A 149 -1.96 1.06 23.74
C ALA A 149 -0.67 1.84 23.51
N ASN A 150 0.07 1.48 22.49
CA ASN A 150 1.30 2.12 22.10
C ASN A 150 1.16 2.72 20.70
N PHE A 151 1.71 3.91 20.50
CA PHE A 151 1.68 4.58 19.23
C PHE A 151 3.10 4.95 18.79
N ILE A 152 3.48 4.55 17.59
CA ILE A 152 4.58 5.20 16.88
C ILE A 152 3.92 6.29 16.05
N ASN A 153 4.23 7.54 16.38
CA ASN A 153 3.60 8.68 15.75
C ASN A 153 4.60 9.38 14.84
N PHE A 154 4.33 9.37 13.56
CA PHE A 154 4.85 10.36 12.64
C PHE A 154 3.84 11.52 12.63
N ALA A 155 3.89 12.34 13.67
CA ALA A 155 2.82 13.28 13.94
C ALA A 155 3.27 14.49 14.72
N SER A 156 2.55 15.58 14.57
CA SER A 156 2.82 16.84 15.24
C SER A 156 2.43 16.88 16.72
N ASN A 157 1.62 15.93 17.20
CA ASN A 157 0.96 16.02 18.53
C ASN A 157 0.33 17.40 18.76
N ASN A 158 -0.49 17.84 17.79
CA ASN A 158 -1.18 19.15 17.76
C ASN A 158 -0.26 20.38 17.64
N MET A 159 0.99 20.21 17.21
CA MET A 159 1.90 21.32 16.92
C MET A 159 1.89 21.64 15.43
N ALA A 160 1.33 22.77 15.04
CA ALA A 160 1.21 23.21 13.65
C ALA A 160 2.59 23.33 12.92
N ASP A 161 3.67 23.50 13.67
CA ASP A 161 5.01 23.66 13.13
C ASP A 161 5.66 22.34 12.68
N TYR A 162 5.04 21.19 12.94
CA TYR A 162 5.58 19.86 12.67
C TYR A 162 4.70 19.03 11.72
N LEU A 163 4.30 19.62 10.60
CA LEU A 163 3.58 18.96 9.50
C LEU A 163 4.52 18.74 8.29
N GLY A 164 5.75 18.30 8.54
CA GLY A 164 6.70 17.99 7.49
C GLY A 164 6.38 16.69 6.75
N ASN A 165 7.30 16.23 5.92
CA ASN A 165 7.09 15.08 5.04
C ASN A 165 7.97 13.90 5.44
N ILE A 166 7.50 12.68 5.15
CA ILE A 166 8.33 11.46 5.13
C ILE A 166 8.37 10.92 3.70
N TYR A 167 9.58 10.57 3.28
CA TYR A 167 9.84 9.91 2.02
C TYR A 167 10.70 8.66 2.23
N VAL A 168 10.09 7.49 2.12
CA VAL A 168 10.75 6.18 2.17
C VAL A 168 10.92 5.67 0.74
N LYS A 169 12.17 5.48 0.30
CA LYS A 169 12.44 4.97 -1.05
C LYS A 169 12.23 3.46 -1.18
N GLY A 170 12.45 2.72 -0.08
CA GLY A 170 12.17 1.29 0.03
C GLY A 170 10.78 0.99 0.55
N ASN A 171 10.69 -0.04 1.38
CA ASN A 171 9.44 -0.49 2.00
C ASN A 171 9.25 0.14 3.39
N LEU A 172 8.00 0.24 3.81
CA LEU A 172 7.64 0.41 5.21
C LEU A 172 7.08 -0.92 5.74
N VAL A 173 7.69 -1.45 6.77
CA VAL A 173 7.19 -2.63 7.48
C VAL A 173 6.76 -2.21 8.89
N PHE A 174 5.46 -2.29 9.15
CA PHE A 174 4.91 -2.05 10.48
C PHE A 174 4.53 -3.38 11.13
N THR A 175 5.14 -3.68 12.27
CA THR A 175 4.85 -4.89 13.04
C THR A 175 4.16 -4.50 14.35
N SER A 176 2.96 -5.02 14.55
CA SER A 176 2.20 -4.85 15.79
C SER A 176 2.23 -6.14 16.62
N ASN A 177 2.42 -6.00 17.91
CA ASN A 177 2.39 -7.09 18.90
C ASN A 177 1.23 -6.90 19.89
N ALA A 178 0.06 -6.57 19.38
CA ALA A 178 -1.05 -6.18 20.25
C ALA A 178 -2.16 -7.20 20.30
N TYR A 179 -2.50 -7.54 21.51
CA TYR A 179 -3.75 -8.22 21.85
C TYR A 179 -4.79 -7.19 22.30
N GLY A 180 -5.88 -7.01 21.53
CA GLY A 180 -7.04 -6.22 21.92
C GLY A 180 -7.41 -5.03 21.02
N PRO A 181 -8.65 -4.52 21.09
CA PRO A 181 -9.24 -3.65 20.08
C PRO A 181 -8.79 -2.17 20.08
N GLN A 182 -7.87 -1.74 20.94
CA GLN A 182 -7.58 -0.31 21.09
C GLN A 182 -6.12 0.13 20.97
N THR A 183 -5.17 -0.72 20.55
CA THR A 183 -3.92 -0.53 21.26
C THR A 183 -2.67 -0.21 20.49
N HIS A 184 -2.44 -0.64 19.26
CA HIS A 184 -1.13 -0.43 18.64
C HIS A 184 -1.29 0.18 17.26
N ALA A 185 -0.91 1.42 17.11
CA ALA A 185 -1.07 2.12 15.86
C ALA A 185 0.25 2.72 15.37
N LEU A 186 0.47 2.65 14.08
CA LEU A 186 1.27 3.62 13.36
C LEU A 186 0.36 4.80 13.05
N TRP A 187 0.67 5.97 13.60
CA TRP A 187 -0.13 7.17 13.36
C TRP A 187 0.64 8.12 12.44
N THR A 188 0.03 8.49 11.32
CA THR A 188 0.59 9.45 10.37
C THR A 188 -0.24 10.73 10.36
N GLN A 189 0.37 11.83 10.78
CA GLN A 189 -0.19 13.18 10.76
C GLN A 189 0.87 14.13 10.17
N LEU A 190 1.02 14.10 8.85
CA LEU A 190 2.10 14.71 8.10
C LEU A 190 1.57 15.56 6.95
N GLY A 191 2.43 16.40 6.37
CA GLY A 191 2.16 17.07 5.10
C GLY A 191 2.02 16.06 3.97
N ASN A 192 3.07 15.25 3.74
CA ASN A 192 3.05 14.13 2.81
C ASN A 192 3.70 12.90 3.45
N PHE A 193 3.09 11.75 3.19
CA PHE A 193 3.63 10.45 3.55
C PHE A 193 3.80 9.62 2.28
N THR A 194 5.06 9.35 1.90
CA THR A 194 5.38 8.65 0.67
C THR A 194 6.27 7.44 0.95
N VAL A 195 5.85 6.28 0.47
CA VAL A 195 6.60 5.02 0.48
C VAL A 195 6.63 4.47 -0.94
N ASN A 196 7.79 4.48 -1.59
CA ASN A 196 7.90 4.00 -2.98
C ASN A 196 7.70 2.48 -3.11
N GLY A 197 8.15 1.73 -2.11
CA GLY A 197 7.89 0.30 -2.01
C GLY A 197 6.54 -0.02 -1.36
N ALA A 198 6.41 -1.24 -0.85
CA ALA A 198 5.21 -1.67 -0.14
C ALA A 198 5.12 -1.09 1.27
N PHE A 199 3.92 -0.75 1.69
CA PHE A 199 3.58 -0.67 3.10
C PHE A 199 3.05 -2.04 3.54
N VAL A 200 3.82 -2.72 4.38
CA VAL A 200 3.53 -4.07 4.86
C VAL A 200 3.07 -4.00 6.31
N MET A 201 1.83 -4.35 6.56
CA MET A 201 1.28 -4.47 7.92
C MET A 201 1.44 -5.91 8.40
N LYS A 202 2.14 -6.10 9.52
CA LYS A 202 2.38 -7.41 10.13
C LYS A 202 1.78 -7.46 11.52
N ALA A 203 1.35 -8.66 11.91
CA ALA A 203 1.06 -8.98 13.29
C ALA A 203 2.19 -9.86 13.83
N ALA A 204 2.65 -9.62 15.05
CA ALA A 204 3.68 -10.45 15.67
C ALA A 204 3.15 -11.84 16.06
N ASN A 205 1.85 -11.94 16.37
CA ASN A 205 1.19 -13.20 16.69
C ASN A 205 -0.13 -13.33 15.93
N VAL A 206 -0.60 -14.55 15.76
CA VAL A 206 -1.93 -14.84 15.18
C VAL A 206 -3.02 -14.21 16.06
N GLY A 207 -3.87 -13.41 15.44
CA GLY A 207 -4.96 -12.68 16.13
C GLY A 207 -4.61 -11.27 16.60
N ASP A 208 -3.35 -10.86 16.48
CA ASP A 208 -2.97 -9.46 16.68
C ASP A 208 -3.51 -8.59 15.54
N THR A 209 -3.80 -7.32 15.85
CA THR A 209 -4.32 -6.36 14.89
C THR A 209 -3.30 -5.26 14.63
N GLY A 210 -2.79 -5.19 13.41
CA GLY A 210 -2.03 -4.03 12.95
C GLY A 210 -2.98 -2.87 12.64
N ARG A 211 -2.71 -1.68 13.19
CA ARG A 211 -3.54 -0.50 12.97
C ARG A 211 -2.72 0.63 12.39
N TRP A 212 -3.21 1.20 11.30
CA TRP A 212 -2.68 2.42 10.72
C TRP A 212 -3.69 3.55 10.86
N ARG A 213 -3.32 4.62 11.57
CA ARG A 213 -4.16 5.80 11.74
C ARG A 213 -3.67 6.92 10.83
N ILE A 214 -4.56 7.46 10.02
CA ILE A 214 -4.29 8.54 9.06
C ILE A 214 -5.08 9.76 9.47
N SER A 215 -4.40 10.87 9.80
CA SER A 215 -5.06 12.09 10.24
C SER A 215 -5.06 13.19 9.19
N ASN A 216 -3.91 13.49 8.59
CA ASN A 216 -3.75 14.58 7.63
C ASN A 216 -2.75 14.22 6.53
N GLY A 217 -2.67 15.08 5.50
CA GLY A 217 -1.69 15.01 4.44
C GLY A 217 -2.08 14.10 3.28
N LYS A 218 -1.17 14.00 2.33
CA LYS A 218 -1.28 13.09 1.18
C LYS A 218 -0.51 11.82 1.47
N THR A 219 -1.12 10.70 1.16
CA THR A 219 -0.51 9.38 1.32
C THR A 219 -0.29 8.76 -0.04
N THR A 220 0.96 8.42 -0.37
CA THR A 220 1.34 7.71 -1.59
C THR A 220 2.16 6.49 -1.23
N ILE A 221 1.77 5.31 -1.69
CA ILE A 221 2.47 4.06 -1.38
C ILE A 221 2.62 3.19 -2.63
N GLY A 222 3.71 2.44 -2.72
CA GLY A 222 3.94 1.50 -3.82
C GLY A 222 3.02 0.30 -3.81
N GLY A 223 2.37 0.02 -2.69
CA GLY A 223 1.36 -1.01 -2.53
C GLY A 223 1.07 -1.24 -1.05
N LEU A 224 -0.08 -1.82 -0.74
CA LEU A 224 -0.48 -2.15 0.62
C LEU A 224 -0.61 -3.67 0.76
N SER A 225 0.08 -4.23 1.73
CA SER A 225 -0.07 -5.64 2.06
C SER A 225 -0.28 -5.87 3.55
N GLY A 226 -0.92 -6.98 3.87
CA GLY A 226 -1.13 -7.44 5.24
C GLY A 226 -1.04 -8.95 5.30
N GLU A 227 -0.64 -9.51 6.45
CA GLU A 227 -0.61 -10.95 6.63
C GLU A 227 -2.03 -11.52 6.63
N SER A 228 -2.23 -12.63 5.94
CA SER A 228 -3.56 -13.26 5.73
C SER A 228 -4.21 -13.79 7.02
N THR A 229 -3.45 -13.93 8.09
CA THR A 229 -3.91 -14.51 9.37
C THR A 229 -4.45 -13.47 10.35
N SER A 230 -4.35 -12.18 10.02
CA SER A 230 -4.71 -11.06 10.90
C SER A 230 -5.62 -10.08 10.20
N VAL A 231 -6.57 -9.51 10.94
CA VAL A 231 -7.42 -8.43 10.45
C VAL A 231 -6.74 -7.11 10.78
N HIS A 232 -6.22 -6.44 9.77
CA HIS A 232 -5.63 -5.13 9.92
C HIS A 232 -6.69 -4.04 9.91
N GLN A 233 -6.33 -2.86 10.42
CA GLN A 233 -7.26 -1.73 10.50
C GLN A 233 -6.62 -0.46 9.94
N ILE A 234 -7.37 0.25 9.11
CA ILE A 234 -7.07 1.62 8.71
C ILE A 234 -8.07 2.53 9.40
N TYR A 235 -7.57 3.43 10.23
CA TYR A 235 -8.36 4.46 10.91
C TYR A 235 -8.16 5.80 10.23
N ILE A 236 -9.23 6.49 9.94
CA ILE A 236 -9.20 7.82 9.35
C ILE A 236 -9.80 8.85 10.29
N ASP A 237 -9.08 9.94 10.52
CA ASP A 237 -9.54 11.07 11.34
C ASP A 237 -10.25 12.13 10.49
N ASN A 238 -9.91 12.21 9.22
CA ASN A 238 -10.44 13.17 8.25
C ASN A 238 -10.70 12.49 6.93
N ASP A 239 -11.41 13.16 6.02
CA ASP A 239 -11.50 12.74 4.63
C ASP A 239 -10.08 12.59 4.07
N THR A 240 -9.77 11.42 3.53
CA THR A 240 -8.42 11.08 3.08
C THR A 240 -8.42 10.26 1.81
N SER A 241 -7.27 10.25 1.15
CA SER A 241 -7.05 9.40 -0.02
C SER A 241 -5.68 8.74 0.05
N ILE A 242 -5.62 7.47 -0.37
CA ILE A 242 -4.38 6.76 -0.61
C ILE A 242 -4.17 6.64 -2.11
N THR A 243 -2.98 7.06 -2.56
CA THR A 243 -2.52 6.87 -3.94
C THR A 243 -1.58 5.68 -4.01
N PHE A 244 -1.91 4.69 -4.83
CA PHE A 244 -1.09 3.52 -5.11
C PHE A 244 -0.27 3.71 -6.39
N THR A 245 1.03 3.46 -6.31
CA THR A 245 1.97 3.51 -7.44
C THR A 245 2.58 2.14 -7.72
N ASN A 246 1.94 1.07 -7.28
CA ASN A 246 2.47 -0.29 -7.26
C ASN A 246 2.91 -0.80 -8.65
N LYS A 247 4.07 -1.43 -8.66
CA LYS A 247 4.64 -2.12 -9.83
C LYS A 247 4.48 -3.63 -9.76
N SER A 248 4.11 -4.15 -8.59
CA SER A 248 3.89 -5.56 -8.28
C SER A 248 2.50 -5.74 -7.68
N ASP A 249 2.09 -6.99 -7.55
CA ASP A 249 0.80 -7.35 -6.98
C ASP A 249 0.87 -7.36 -5.45
N TYR A 250 -0.11 -6.71 -4.82
CA TYR A 250 -0.25 -6.64 -3.37
C TYR A 250 -1.67 -6.99 -2.95
N SER A 251 -1.78 -7.55 -1.74
CA SER A 251 -3.06 -7.89 -1.14
C SER A 251 -3.13 -7.44 0.31
N TRP A 252 -4.24 -6.84 0.68
CA TRP A 252 -4.53 -6.40 2.04
C TRP A 252 -5.93 -6.85 2.46
N ASN A 253 -6.07 -7.28 3.72
CA ASN A 253 -7.33 -7.65 4.32
C ASN A 253 -7.53 -6.86 5.62
N GLY A 254 -8.70 -6.24 5.78
CA GLY A 254 -8.93 -5.48 7.00
C GLY A 254 -10.21 -4.67 7.06
N LEU A 255 -10.23 -3.79 8.04
CA LEU A 255 -11.32 -2.89 8.35
C LEU A 255 -10.89 -1.44 8.07
N ILE A 256 -11.75 -0.65 7.44
CA ILE A 256 -11.58 0.80 7.29
C ILE A 256 -12.66 1.48 8.12
N THR A 257 -12.27 2.35 9.06
CA THR A 257 -13.22 2.99 9.99
C THR A 257 -12.76 4.37 10.40
N ASP A 258 -13.71 5.18 10.90
CA ASP A 258 -13.41 6.46 11.54
C ASP A 258 -12.75 6.25 12.89
N ALA A 259 -11.79 7.12 13.24
CA ALA A 259 -11.05 7.02 14.50
C ALA A 259 -11.90 7.31 15.74
N ASP A 260 -12.94 8.09 15.59
CA ASP A 260 -13.75 8.59 16.73
C ASP A 260 -15.04 7.80 16.99
N SER A 261 -15.22 6.64 16.42
CA SER A 261 -16.57 6.15 16.32
C SER A 261 -17.01 4.99 17.20
N GLY A 262 -18.08 5.21 17.73
CA GLY A 262 -19.33 4.46 17.69
C GLY A 262 -20.39 4.96 16.70
N ALA A 263 -20.13 5.93 15.87
CA ALA A 263 -21.07 6.46 14.88
C ALA A 263 -20.75 5.96 13.47
N ALA A 264 -21.75 5.90 12.63
CA ALA A 264 -21.61 5.53 11.22
C ALA A 264 -20.49 6.32 10.54
N ASN A 265 -19.64 5.62 9.79
CA ASN A 265 -18.50 6.18 9.07
C ASN A 265 -18.88 7.47 8.34
N SER A 266 -18.50 8.61 8.92
CA SER A 266 -18.80 9.94 8.38
C SER A 266 -17.70 10.46 7.47
N LYS A 267 -16.50 9.89 7.58
CA LYS A 267 -15.31 10.29 6.83
C LYS A 267 -15.19 9.53 5.51
N LYS A 268 -14.66 10.21 4.52
CA LYS A 268 -14.47 9.66 3.17
C LYS A 268 -13.07 9.11 3.02
N PHE A 269 -12.99 7.82 2.70
CA PHE A 269 -11.75 7.17 2.33
C PHE A 269 -11.74 6.89 0.83
N ASN A 270 -10.85 7.53 0.10
CA ASN A 270 -10.76 7.41 -1.35
C ASN A 270 -9.49 6.63 -1.74
N ILE A 271 -9.57 5.94 -2.86
CA ILE A 271 -8.45 5.22 -3.47
C ILE A 271 -8.15 5.81 -4.84
N VAL A 272 -6.87 6.01 -5.10
CA VAL A 272 -6.37 6.40 -6.41
C VAL A 272 -5.29 5.41 -6.83
N MET A 273 -5.49 4.74 -7.97
CA MET A 273 -4.40 4.06 -8.66
C MET A 273 -3.74 5.07 -9.57
N ASP A 274 -2.46 5.35 -9.36
CA ASP A 274 -1.70 6.30 -10.16
C ASP A 274 -1.52 5.80 -11.60
N ALA A 275 -1.37 6.71 -12.55
CA ALA A 275 -1.13 6.35 -13.95
C ALA A 275 0.18 5.57 -14.16
N SER A 276 1.13 5.68 -13.24
CA SER A 276 2.37 4.92 -13.25
C SER A 276 2.24 3.50 -12.67
N ALA A 277 1.14 3.17 -12.01
CA ALA A 277 0.89 1.83 -11.48
C ALA A 277 0.76 0.82 -12.62
N THR A 278 1.34 -0.36 -12.46
CA THR A 278 1.26 -1.48 -13.43
C THR A 278 0.88 -2.80 -12.76
N GLY A 279 1.03 -2.90 -11.43
CA GLY A 279 0.66 -4.06 -10.64
C GLY A 279 -0.81 -4.05 -10.21
N LYS A 280 -1.21 -5.08 -9.50
CA LYS A 280 -2.55 -5.29 -8.95
C LYS A 280 -2.57 -4.99 -7.45
N GLN A 281 -3.54 -4.18 -7.01
CA GLN A 281 -3.87 -4.02 -5.60
C GLN A 281 -5.19 -4.73 -5.32
N THR A 282 -5.16 -5.74 -4.46
CA THR A 282 -6.37 -6.38 -3.94
C THR A 282 -6.65 -5.87 -2.52
N MET A 283 -7.88 -5.44 -2.27
CA MET A 283 -8.33 -5.05 -0.94
C MET A 283 -9.56 -5.85 -0.53
N SER A 284 -9.42 -6.66 0.52
CA SER A 284 -10.52 -7.36 1.18
C SER A 284 -10.99 -6.56 2.38
N ILE A 285 -12.09 -5.82 2.22
CA ILE A 285 -12.64 -4.95 3.26
C ILE A 285 -13.74 -5.68 4.01
N THR A 286 -13.51 -5.97 5.29
CA THR A 286 -14.43 -6.74 6.14
C THR A 286 -15.45 -5.87 6.86
N GLY A 287 -15.28 -4.56 6.85
CA GLY A 287 -16.20 -3.57 7.44
C GLY A 287 -15.74 -2.15 7.20
N GLY A 288 -16.64 -1.19 7.45
CA GLY A 288 -16.39 0.22 7.21
C GLY A 288 -16.87 0.70 5.84
N SER A 289 -16.51 1.91 5.42
CA SER A 289 -16.90 2.47 4.13
C SER A 289 -15.70 2.93 3.32
N LEU A 290 -15.69 2.51 2.06
CA LEU A 290 -14.85 3.04 1.01
C LEU A 290 -15.70 4.02 0.19
N ASN A 291 -15.19 5.22 -0.07
CA ASN A 291 -15.90 6.21 -0.88
C ASN A 291 -15.53 6.03 -2.36
N ASP A 292 -14.79 6.93 -2.97
CA ASP A 292 -14.53 6.89 -4.40
C ASP A 292 -13.23 6.15 -4.74
N ILE A 293 -13.23 5.49 -5.89
CA ILE A 293 -12.07 4.82 -6.47
C ILE A 293 -11.78 5.44 -7.82
N THR A 294 -10.55 5.92 -8.02
CA THR A 294 -10.10 6.46 -9.30
C THR A 294 -8.94 5.62 -9.82
N LEU A 295 -9.08 5.06 -11.01
CA LEU A 295 -8.11 4.16 -11.61
C LEU A 295 -7.51 4.80 -12.86
N ASN A 296 -6.34 5.43 -12.70
CA ASN A 296 -5.58 6.02 -13.82
C ASN A 296 -4.57 5.03 -14.42
N GLY A 297 -4.31 3.90 -13.77
CA GLY A 297 -3.43 2.82 -14.22
C GLY A 297 -3.56 1.60 -13.31
N GLY A 298 -2.81 0.52 -13.60
CA GLY A 298 -2.79 -0.70 -12.82
C GLY A 298 -4.11 -1.47 -12.78
N LYS A 299 -4.19 -2.40 -11.82
CA LYS A 299 -5.38 -3.23 -11.59
C LYS A 299 -5.82 -3.10 -10.14
N PHE A 300 -7.10 -2.90 -9.88
CA PHE A 300 -7.66 -2.83 -8.54
C PHE A 300 -8.79 -3.85 -8.36
N VAL A 301 -8.66 -4.73 -7.37
CA VAL A 301 -9.68 -5.72 -7.03
C VAL A 301 -10.25 -5.40 -5.66
N LEU A 302 -11.55 -5.19 -5.61
CA LEU A 302 -12.27 -4.93 -4.37
C LEU A 302 -13.07 -6.17 -3.95
N SER A 303 -12.87 -6.57 -2.70
CA SER A 303 -13.69 -7.58 -2.04
C SER A 303 -14.26 -6.96 -0.77
N SER A 304 -15.55 -6.64 -0.78
CA SER A 304 -16.21 -6.00 0.37
C SER A 304 -17.47 -6.78 0.76
N VAL A 305 -17.67 -6.94 2.07
CA VAL A 305 -18.85 -7.62 2.62
C VAL A 305 -19.86 -6.65 3.25
N ALA A 306 -19.50 -5.37 3.44
CA ALA A 306 -20.27 -4.47 4.31
C ALA A 306 -20.41 -3.03 3.82
N ALA A 307 -19.79 -2.61 2.73
CA ALA A 307 -19.80 -1.19 2.35
C ALA A 307 -20.25 -0.98 0.93
N THR A 308 -21.20 -0.08 0.75
CA THR A 308 -21.44 0.59 -0.53
C THR A 308 -20.21 1.42 -0.86
N THR A 309 -19.49 1.03 -1.88
CA THR A 309 -18.45 1.86 -2.45
C THR A 309 -19.11 3.04 -3.19
N GLY A 310 -18.50 4.22 -3.15
CA GLY A 310 -18.94 5.37 -3.92
C GLY A 310 -18.80 5.16 -5.43
N LYS A 311 -18.36 6.19 -6.13
CA LYS A 311 -18.14 6.13 -7.57
C LYS A 311 -16.80 5.45 -7.92
N VAL A 312 -16.79 4.60 -8.94
CA VAL A 312 -15.57 4.09 -9.59
C VAL A 312 -15.35 4.84 -10.90
N SER A 313 -14.19 5.49 -11.03
CA SER A 313 -13.77 6.21 -12.25
C SER A 313 -12.62 5.45 -12.92
N LEU A 314 -12.85 4.99 -14.15
CA LEU A 314 -11.90 4.25 -14.99
C LEU A 314 -11.27 5.20 -16.01
N ASN A 315 -10.03 5.62 -15.78
CA ASN A 315 -9.29 6.58 -16.60
C ASN A 315 -8.01 5.99 -17.22
N GLY A 316 -7.88 4.63 -17.20
CA GLY A 316 -6.68 3.92 -17.70
C GLY A 316 -6.38 2.63 -16.98
N GLY A 317 -6.92 2.42 -15.77
CA GLY A 317 -6.75 1.20 -14.99
C GLY A 317 -7.91 0.21 -15.16
N TYR A 318 -7.83 -0.92 -14.44
CA TYR A 318 -8.83 -1.99 -14.48
C TYR A 318 -9.46 -2.19 -13.12
N PHE A 319 -10.77 -2.36 -13.09
CA PHE A 319 -11.55 -2.64 -11.90
C PHE A 319 -12.11 -4.06 -11.90
N GLY A 320 -11.92 -4.77 -10.81
CA GLY A 320 -12.52 -6.09 -10.58
C GLY A 320 -13.07 -6.24 -9.16
N VAL A 321 -13.87 -7.28 -8.96
CA VAL A 321 -14.42 -7.63 -7.65
C VAL A 321 -14.00 -9.04 -7.25
N GLY A 322 -13.70 -9.24 -5.97
CA GLY A 322 -13.22 -10.49 -5.40
C GLY A 322 -14.31 -11.31 -4.70
N ASN A 323 -15.56 -10.83 -4.68
CA ASN A 323 -16.71 -11.60 -4.15
C ASN A 323 -18.04 -11.06 -4.70
N ASN A 324 -19.11 -11.84 -4.53
CA ASN A 324 -20.46 -11.54 -5.05
C ASN A 324 -21.27 -10.54 -4.20
N ARG A 325 -20.70 -10.04 -3.10
CA ARG A 325 -21.37 -9.08 -2.21
C ARG A 325 -20.89 -7.64 -2.44
N THR A 326 -19.80 -7.47 -3.18
CA THR A 326 -19.28 -6.14 -3.50
C THR A 326 -20.21 -5.45 -4.49
N ALA A 327 -20.79 -4.32 -4.09
CA ALA A 327 -21.54 -3.43 -4.94
C ALA A 327 -20.90 -2.03 -4.92
N ILE A 328 -20.95 -1.34 -6.05
CA ILE A 328 -20.51 0.04 -6.20
C ILE A 328 -21.71 0.91 -6.54
N ASN A 329 -21.70 2.16 -6.08
CA ASN A 329 -22.82 3.06 -6.30
C ASN A 329 -22.99 3.42 -7.78
N SER A 330 -21.91 3.88 -8.42
CA SER A 330 -21.90 4.21 -9.86
C SER A 330 -20.51 3.95 -10.45
N ALA A 331 -20.45 3.86 -11.77
CA ALA A 331 -19.18 3.76 -12.49
C ALA A 331 -19.15 4.72 -13.69
N GLU A 332 -17.97 5.28 -13.95
CA GLU A 332 -17.70 6.07 -15.16
C GLU A 332 -16.45 5.51 -15.84
N TRP A 333 -16.56 5.32 -17.15
CA TRP A 333 -15.44 4.87 -17.96
C TRP A 333 -15.04 5.95 -18.99
N THR A 334 -13.74 6.22 -19.04
CA THR A 334 -13.11 7.04 -20.07
C THR A 334 -12.07 6.24 -20.84
N SER A 335 -11.33 5.38 -20.13
CA SER A 335 -10.36 4.44 -20.70
C SER A 335 -10.02 3.34 -19.68
N GLY A 336 -9.28 2.29 -20.12
CA GLY A 336 -9.00 1.13 -19.30
C GLY A 336 -10.12 0.09 -19.38
N GLY A 337 -10.38 -0.66 -18.29
CA GLY A 337 -11.31 -1.75 -18.41
C GLY A 337 -11.78 -2.39 -17.11
N LEU A 338 -12.36 -3.57 -17.29
CA LEU A 338 -12.86 -4.44 -16.24
C LEU A 338 -11.95 -5.66 -16.11
N LEU A 339 -11.77 -6.17 -14.92
CA LEU A 339 -10.95 -7.34 -14.61
C LEU A 339 -11.81 -8.46 -14.05
N PHE A 340 -11.69 -9.64 -14.62
CA PHE A 340 -12.42 -10.82 -14.18
C PHE A 340 -11.50 -12.02 -13.95
N ASP A 341 -11.69 -12.65 -12.79
CA ASP A 341 -11.18 -13.97 -12.49
C ASP A 341 -12.31 -14.99 -12.78
N MET A 342 -12.10 -15.88 -13.75
CA MET A 342 -13.13 -16.81 -14.18
C MET A 342 -13.47 -17.85 -13.10
N ALA A 343 -12.52 -18.23 -12.25
CA ALA A 343 -12.85 -19.09 -11.11
C ALA A 343 -13.82 -18.41 -10.14
N ALA A 344 -13.74 -17.08 -10.02
CA ALA A 344 -14.69 -16.30 -9.24
C ALA A 344 -16.03 -16.11 -9.97
N ILE A 345 -16.03 -15.93 -11.28
CA ILE A 345 -17.26 -15.80 -12.10
C ILE A 345 -18.06 -17.08 -12.07
N ASP A 346 -17.43 -18.25 -12.19
CA ASP A 346 -18.10 -19.57 -12.10
C ASP A 346 -18.81 -19.76 -10.75
N ASN A 347 -18.34 -19.06 -9.70
CA ASN A 347 -19.02 -18.94 -8.41
C ASN A 347 -20.07 -17.81 -8.34
N GLY A 348 -20.44 -17.21 -9.47
CA GLY A 348 -21.44 -16.14 -9.58
C GLY A 348 -20.93 -14.75 -9.22
N TYR A 349 -19.62 -14.52 -9.19
CA TYR A 349 -19.05 -13.19 -8.94
C TYR A 349 -19.25 -12.31 -10.17
N LYS A 350 -19.77 -11.13 -9.95
CA LYS A 350 -20.03 -10.11 -10.96
C LYS A 350 -19.87 -8.72 -10.38
N ILE A 351 -19.57 -7.75 -11.22
CA ILE A 351 -19.60 -6.35 -10.84
C ILE A 351 -21.06 -5.90 -10.74
N THR A 352 -21.47 -5.42 -9.57
CA THR A 352 -22.79 -4.85 -9.34
C THR A 352 -22.68 -3.35 -9.19
N ILE A 353 -23.33 -2.59 -10.07
CA ILE A 353 -23.43 -1.13 -10.06
C ILE A 353 -24.88 -0.80 -9.70
N GLU A 354 -25.09 -0.18 -8.53
CA GLU A 354 -26.45 0.06 -8.02
C GLU A 354 -27.21 1.10 -8.86
N ASN A 355 -26.51 2.11 -9.35
CA ASN A 355 -27.09 3.18 -10.16
C ASN A 355 -26.55 3.12 -11.60
N THR A 356 -25.92 4.18 -12.07
CA THR A 356 -25.53 4.35 -13.47
C THR A 356 -24.13 3.87 -13.76
N PHE A 357 -23.98 3.12 -14.87
CA PHE A 357 -22.70 2.94 -15.54
C PHE A 357 -22.67 3.83 -16.77
N THR A 358 -21.73 4.78 -16.79
CA THR A 358 -21.58 5.77 -17.87
C THR A 358 -20.32 5.50 -18.68
N LYS A 359 -20.45 5.43 -20.00
CA LYS A 359 -19.34 5.37 -20.95
C LYS A 359 -19.14 6.77 -21.56
N ASN A 360 -18.03 7.44 -21.22
CA ASN A 360 -17.73 8.83 -21.60
C ASN A 360 -16.80 8.94 -22.83
N GLY A 361 -16.56 7.88 -23.57
CA GLY A 361 -15.63 7.88 -24.71
C GLY A 361 -16.07 6.94 -25.82
N ASP A 362 -15.53 7.15 -27.02
CA ASP A 362 -15.83 6.35 -28.22
C ASP A 362 -15.00 5.05 -28.30
N GLY A 363 -14.09 4.82 -27.35
CA GLY A 363 -13.24 3.62 -27.31
C GLY A 363 -13.98 2.36 -26.85
N LEU A 364 -13.28 1.23 -26.91
CA LEU A 364 -13.76 -0.06 -26.38
C LEU A 364 -13.31 -0.22 -24.93
N ILE A 365 -14.20 -0.70 -24.09
CA ILE A 365 -13.92 -1.12 -22.72
C ILE A 365 -13.21 -2.47 -22.80
N GLU A 366 -11.97 -2.51 -22.32
CA GLU A 366 -11.23 -3.77 -22.27
C GLU A 366 -11.77 -4.66 -21.15
N VAL A 367 -12.08 -5.92 -21.44
CA VAL A 367 -12.45 -6.94 -20.47
C VAL A 367 -11.26 -7.88 -20.33
N ASP A 368 -10.52 -7.70 -19.25
CA ASP A 368 -9.31 -8.47 -18.95
C ASP A 368 -9.69 -9.76 -18.20
N PHE A 369 -9.47 -10.91 -18.84
CA PHE A 369 -9.74 -12.24 -18.27
C PHE A 369 -8.53 -12.83 -17.52
N ASP A 370 -7.50 -12.04 -17.26
CA ASP A 370 -6.28 -12.40 -16.49
C ASP A 370 -5.56 -13.67 -16.99
N GLY A 371 -5.59 -13.90 -18.29
CA GLY A 371 -4.91 -15.03 -18.94
C GLY A 371 -5.74 -16.33 -19.04
N LEU A 372 -7.05 -16.21 -18.98
CA LEU A 372 -7.96 -17.36 -19.10
C LEU A 372 -7.76 -18.14 -20.40
N ASN A 373 -7.72 -19.47 -20.33
CA ASN A 373 -7.94 -20.33 -21.47
C ASN A 373 -9.46 -20.49 -21.75
N GLY A 374 -10.00 -19.65 -22.64
CA GLY A 374 -11.43 -19.64 -22.97
C GLY A 374 -11.92 -20.93 -23.62
N ALA A 375 -11.02 -21.76 -24.15
CA ALA A 375 -11.40 -23.07 -24.73
C ALA A 375 -12.05 -24.00 -23.69
N ASP A 376 -11.70 -23.82 -22.39
CA ASP A 376 -12.26 -24.63 -21.30
C ASP A 376 -13.71 -24.26 -20.99
N TYR A 377 -14.24 -23.19 -21.56
CA TYR A 377 -15.55 -22.60 -21.26
C TYR A 377 -16.49 -22.52 -22.49
N ILE A 378 -16.15 -23.14 -23.62
CA ILE A 378 -16.92 -23.05 -24.86
C ILE A 378 -18.31 -23.71 -24.71
N ASP A 379 -18.39 -24.74 -23.91
CA ASP A 379 -19.65 -25.52 -23.72
C ASP A 379 -20.52 -24.97 -22.56
N TYR A 380 -20.12 -23.87 -21.97
CA TYR A 380 -20.87 -23.25 -20.88
C TYR A 380 -21.91 -22.26 -21.41
N ASP A 381 -22.98 -22.08 -20.64
CA ASP A 381 -23.94 -20.99 -20.83
C ASP A 381 -23.24 -19.60 -20.65
N ALA A 382 -23.94 -18.55 -21.07
CA ALA A 382 -23.45 -17.21 -20.93
C ALA A 382 -23.16 -16.82 -19.46
N PHE A 383 -21.97 -16.27 -19.20
CA PHE A 383 -21.59 -15.78 -17.89
C PHE A 383 -22.00 -14.32 -17.72
N LYS A 384 -22.66 -13.99 -16.62
CA LYS A 384 -22.97 -12.62 -16.27
C LYS A 384 -21.73 -11.93 -15.68
N LEU A 385 -21.22 -10.92 -16.35
CA LEU A 385 -20.07 -10.16 -15.92
C LEU A 385 -20.44 -8.95 -15.05
N LEU A 386 -21.51 -8.26 -15.41
CA LEU A 386 -21.91 -6.99 -14.82
C LEU A 386 -23.41 -6.84 -14.76
N SER A 387 -23.90 -6.10 -13.77
CA SER A 387 -25.26 -5.56 -13.76
C SER A 387 -25.25 -4.11 -13.28
N ALA A 388 -26.03 -3.24 -13.92
CA ALA A 388 -26.16 -1.84 -13.55
C ALA A 388 -27.63 -1.45 -13.35
N GLY A 389 -27.89 -0.38 -12.58
CA GLY A 389 -29.23 0.19 -12.47
C GLY A 389 -29.68 0.85 -13.77
N SER A 390 -28.76 1.54 -14.45
CA SER A 390 -28.95 2.14 -15.78
C SER A 390 -27.64 2.20 -16.54
N LEU A 391 -27.74 2.37 -17.87
CA LEU A 391 -26.60 2.49 -18.79
C LEU A 391 -26.70 3.82 -19.50
N GLU A 392 -25.56 4.52 -19.66
CA GLU A 392 -25.44 5.76 -20.43
C GLU A 392 -24.22 5.70 -21.35
N GLY A 393 -24.41 6.06 -22.62
CA GLY A 393 -23.34 6.09 -23.62
C GLY A 393 -22.97 4.73 -24.20
N PHE A 394 -23.78 3.69 -23.99
CA PHE A 394 -23.58 2.34 -24.51
C PHE A 394 -24.49 2.06 -25.70
N ASP A 395 -24.02 1.20 -26.62
CA ASP A 395 -24.85 0.57 -27.62
C ASP A 395 -25.54 -0.67 -27.00
N VAL A 396 -26.79 -0.50 -26.59
CA VAL A 396 -27.55 -1.57 -25.93
C VAL A 396 -27.99 -2.68 -26.88
N ASP A 397 -27.93 -2.46 -28.19
CA ASP A 397 -28.28 -3.44 -29.23
C ASP A 397 -27.07 -4.27 -29.66
N ASP A 398 -25.83 -3.75 -29.50
CA ASP A 398 -24.58 -4.45 -29.83
C ASP A 398 -23.50 -4.23 -28.77
N ALA A 399 -23.40 -5.09 -27.79
CA ALA A 399 -22.40 -5.00 -26.75
C ALA A 399 -20.95 -5.13 -27.28
N ASN A 400 -20.72 -5.80 -28.41
CA ASN A 400 -19.40 -5.90 -29.01
C ASN A 400 -18.91 -4.57 -29.62
N ALA A 401 -19.81 -3.60 -29.84
CA ALA A 401 -19.44 -2.24 -30.18
C ALA A 401 -18.82 -1.47 -29.01
N ASP A 402 -19.02 -1.95 -27.77
CA ASP A 402 -18.56 -1.30 -26.55
C ASP A 402 -17.45 -2.06 -25.84
N PHE A 403 -17.34 -3.38 -26.02
CA PHE A 403 -16.42 -4.24 -25.25
C PHE A 403 -15.48 -5.05 -26.13
N VAL A 404 -14.27 -5.28 -25.62
CA VAL A 404 -13.28 -6.15 -26.24
C VAL A 404 -12.56 -7.03 -25.21
N ALA A 405 -12.42 -8.30 -25.48
CA ALA A 405 -11.69 -9.22 -24.62
C ALA A 405 -10.18 -8.97 -24.69
N LYS A 406 -9.53 -9.06 -23.53
CA LYS A 406 -8.07 -8.98 -23.36
C LYS A 406 -7.57 -10.16 -22.54
N ASN A 407 -6.34 -10.59 -22.83
CA ASN A 407 -5.70 -11.73 -22.14
C ASN A 407 -6.57 -13.01 -22.12
N LEU A 408 -7.37 -13.22 -23.15
CA LEU A 408 -8.13 -14.44 -23.41
C LEU A 408 -7.39 -15.31 -24.41
N TYR A 409 -7.24 -16.58 -24.10
CA TYR A 409 -6.60 -17.55 -24.95
C TYR A 409 -7.58 -18.66 -25.40
N GLY A 410 -7.34 -19.27 -26.55
CA GLY A 410 -8.06 -20.47 -27.00
C GLY A 410 -9.49 -20.28 -27.46
N ALA A 411 -10.10 -19.11 -27.26
CA ALA A 411 -11.47 -18.80 -27.68
C ALA A 411 -11.64 -17.33 -28.05
N LEU A 412 -12.77 -17.01 -28.69
CA LEU A 412 -13.27 -15.65 -28.88
C LEU A 412 -14.35 -15.38 -27.83
N ALA A 413 -14.40 -14.17 -27.30
CA ALA A 413 -15.49 -13.71 -26.46
C ALA A 413 -16.53 -12.99 -27.32
N ASP A 414 -17.80 -13.27 -27.03
CA ASP A 414 -18.94 -12.59 -27.61
C ASP A 414 -19.76 -11.97 -26.48
N PHE A 415 -19.94 -10.64 -26.51
CA PHE A 415 -20.60 -9.88 -25.47
C PHE A 415 -22.03 -9.56 -25.87
N ALA A 416 -22.95 -9.66 -24.93
CA ALA A 416 -24.36 -9.36 -25.14
C ALA A 416 -24.97 -8.63 -23.94
N TRP A 417 -25.85 -7.68 -24.19
CA TRP A 417 -26.69 -7.09 -23.19
C TRP A 417 -28.01 -7.89 -23.03
N ASP A 418 -28.41 -8.12 -21.78
CA ASP A 418 -29.77 -8.52 -21.40
C ASP A 418 -30.29 -7.50 -20.38
N GLY A 419 -31.10 -6.58 -20.85
CA GLY A 419 -31.46 -5.36 -20.12
C GLY A 419 -30.20 -4.56 -19.74
N ASN A 420 -29.99 -4.33 -18.44
CA ASN A 420 -28.81 -3.63 -17.93
C ASN A 420 -27.73 -4.61 -17.43
N SER A 421 -27.71 -5.82 -17.92
CA SER A 421 -26.71 -6.84 -17.54
C SER A 421 -25.86 -7.23 -18.73
N LEU A 422 -24.53 -7.21 -18.56
CA LEU A 422 -23.57 -7.66 -19.53
C LEU A 422 -23.28 -9.14 -19.34
N PHE A 423 -23.35 -9.90 -20.41
CA PHE A 423 -23.00 -11.32 -20.48
C PHE A 423 -21.84 -11.53 -21.46
N VAL A 424 -21.14 -12.65 -21.29
CA VAL A 424 -20.14 -13.14 -22.22
C VAL A 424 -20.35 -14.61 -22.51
N THR A 425 -20.21 -15.01 -23.77
CA THR A 425 -20.08 -16.40 -24.22
C THR A 425 -18.73 -16.60 -24.86
N PHE A 426 -18.18 -17.81 -24.79
CA PHE A 426 -16.91 -18.16 -25.43
C PHE A 426 -17.18 -19.09 -26.61
N THR A 427 -16.62 -18.75 -27.77
CA THR A 427 -16.74 -19.52 -29.00
C THR A 427 -15.37 -20.02 -29.44
N GLN A 428 -15.37 -21.22 -30.05
CA GLN A 428 -14.12 -21.82 -30.51
C GLN A 428 -13.47 -20.98 -31.63
N ILE A 429 -12.17 -20.79 -31.55
CA ILE A 429 -11.42 -20.22 -32.66
C ILE A 429 -11.43 -21.24 -33.80
N PRO A 430 -11.91 -20.86 -35.01
CA PRO A 430 -11.88 -21.78 -36.16
C PRO A 430 -10.47 -22.27 -36.43
N GLU A 431 -10.28 -23.58 -36.50
CA GLU A 431 -8.96 -24.14 -36.82
C GLU A 431 -8.47 -23.62 -38.18
N PRO A 432 -7.18 -23.30 -38.31
CA PRO A 432 -6.60 -22.84 -39.58
C PRO A 432 -6.89 -23.79 -40.75
N ALA A 433 -7.01 -25.10 -40.48
CA ALA A 433 -7.38 -26.11 -41.47
C ALA A 433 -8.84 -25.94 -41.95
N ALA A 434 -9.76 -25.58 -41.10
CA ALA A 434 -11.16 -25.31 -41.50
C ALA A 434 -11.25 -24.06 -42.38
N LEU A 435 -10.52 -22.98 -42.01
CA LEU A 435 -10.44 -21.76 -42.79
C LEU A 435 -9.75 -21.99 -44.14
N ALA A 436 -8.67 -22.78 -44.18
CA ALA A 436 -8.01 -23.18 -45.42
C ALA A 436 -8.91 -24.01 -46.34
N ALA A 437 -9.71 -24.92 -45.77
CA ALA A 437 -10.68 -25.72 -46.51
C ALA A 437 -11.78 -24.86 -47.13
N ILE A 438 -12.31 -23.87 -46.38
CA ILE A 438 -13.33 -22.91 -46.87
C ILE A 438 -12.76 -22.04 -47.99
N ILE A 439 -11.53 -21.49 -47.80
CA ILE A 439 -10.85 -20.69 -48.82
C ILE A 439 -10.54 -21.57 -50.05
N GLY A 440 -10.05 -22.79 -49.83
CA GLY A 440 -9.78 -23.75 -50.87
C GLY A 440 -11.02 -24.13 -51.68
N ALA A 441 -12.15 -24.38 -51.00
CA ALA A 441 -13.44 -24.67 -51.64
C ALA A 441 -13.96 -23.49 -52.45
N ALA A 442 -13.84 -22.26 -51.90
CA ALA A 442 -14.20 -21.02 -52.60
C ALA A 442 -13.33 -20.81 -53.85
N ALA A 443 -12.01 -20.98 -53.71
CA ALA A 443 -11.09 -20.87 -54.85
C ALA A 443 -11.39 -21.92 -55.94
N LEU A 444 -11.74 -23.14 -55.56
CA LEU A 444 -12.13 -24.21 -56.47
C LEU A 444 -13.44 -23.90 -57.22
N LEU A 445 -14.43 -23.35 -56.51
CA LEU A 445 -15.69 -22.87 -57.08
C LEU A 445 -15.46 -21.75 -58.10
N PHE A 446 -14.57 -20.79 -57.80
CA PHE A 446 -14.21 -19.72 -58.72
C PHE A 446 -13.47 -20.29 -59.97
N ALA A 447 -12.58 -21.22 -59.78
CA ALA A 447 -11.85 -21.89 -60.89
C ALA A 447 -12.80 -22.67 -61.80
N LEU A 448 -13.78 -23.39 -61.22
CA LEU A 448 -14.78 -24.14 -61.98
C LEU A 448 -15.76 -23.21 -62.74
N ARG A 449 -16.14 -22.07 -62.17
CA ARG A 449 -16.94 -21.05 -62.91
C ARG A 449 -16.19 -20.48 -64.12
N ARG A 450 -14.89 -20.22 -64.00
CA ARG A 450 -14.05 -19.69 -65.05
C ARG A 450 -13.82 -20.63 -66.24
N LYS A 451 -14.00 -21.96 -66.01
CA LYS A 451 -13.91 -22.99 -67.07
C LYS A 451 -15.20 -23.18 -67.82
N ARG A 452 -16.32 -22.61 -67.37
CA ARG A 452 -17.65 -22.73 -67.98
C ARG A 452 -18.09 -21.45 -68.78
N SER A 453 -17.29 -20.40 -68.76
CA SER A 453 -17.40 -19.21 -69.57
C SER A 453 -16.32 -19.22 -70.63
#